data_77b052744005e34d2dfa0a9a052a6bd5
#
_entry.id   77b052744005e34d2dfa0a9a052a6bd5
#
_cell.length_a   1.000
_cell.length_b   1.000
_cell.length_c   1.000
_cell.angle_alpha   90.00
_cell.angle_beta   90.00
_cell.angle_gamma   90.00
#
_symmetry.space_group_name_H-M   'P 1'
#
loop_
_entity.id
_entity.type
_entity.pdbx_description
1 polymer ?
#
loop_
_entity_poly.entity_id
_entity_poly.type
_entity_poly.pdbx_seq_one_letter_code
_entity_poly.pdbx_strand_id
1 'polypeptide(L)'
;MPTRKFEVKGRVQGVGFRWFTRTQAINLGLSGTTRNMLNGDVEVVLEGSDKDLAKMKSLLRQGPPSSRVDEIDSKEVKEDLGLGFEILPTSSE
;
A
#
# COMPACT_ATOMS: atom_id res chain seq x y z
N MET A 1 14.43 2.68 10.21
CA MET A 1 13.10 3.24 9.88
C MET A 1 12.03 2.19 10.08
N PRO A 2 10.86 2.55 10.58
CA PRO A 2 9.77 1.57 10.72
C PRO A 2 9.28 1.06 9.37
N THR A 3 8.83 -0.17 9.37
CA THR A 3 8.19 -0.80 8.22
C THR A 3 6.78 -1.19 8.64
N ARG A 4 5.81 -0.83 7.84
CA ARG A 4 4.40 -1.06 8.17
C ARG A 4 3.67 -1.68 7.00
N LYS A 5 2.82 -2.64 7.32
CA LYS A 5 1.97 -3.31 6.34
C LYS A 5 0.56 -2.79 6.48
N PHE A 6 -0.01 -2.37 5.36
CA PHE A 6 -1.41 -1.98 5.28
C PHE A 6 -2.16 -2.99 4.44
N GLU A 7 -3.32 -3.39 4.93
CA GLU A 7 -4.24 -4.21 4.14
C GLU A 7 -5.47 -3.36 3.87
N VAL A 8 -5.70 -3.07 2.60
CA VAL A 8 -6.76 -2.14 2.17
C VAL A 8 -7.93 -2.95 1.66
N LYS A 9 -9.09 -2.74 2.25
CA LYS A 9 -10.32 -3.50 1.97
C LYS A 9 -11.37 -2.61 1.33
N GLY A 10 -12.14 -3.18 0.41
CA GLY A 10 -13.20 -2.48 -0.28
C GLY A 10 -13.14 -2.72 -1.78
N ARG A 11 -13.60 -1.75 -2.55
CA ARG A 11 -13.48 -1.81 -4.01
C ARG A 11 -12.12 -1.23 -4.40
N VAL A 12 -11.11 -2.08 -4.35
CA VAL A 12 -9.71 -1.65 -4.48
C VAL A 12 -8.94 -2.37 -5.59
N GLN A 13 -9.51 -3.46 -6.15
CA GLN A 13 -8.89 -4.15 -7.28
C GLN A 13 -9.60 -3.75 -8.57
N GLY A 14 -8.85 -3.71 -9.68
CA GLY A 14 -9.39 -3.36 -10.98
C GLY A 14 -9.71 -1.88 -11.16
N VAL A 15 -9.19 -1.02 -10.28
CA VAL A 15 -9.48 0.42 -10.29
C VAL A 15 -8.21 1.28 -10.31
N GLY A 16 -7.05 0.66 -10.57
CA GLY A 16 -5.77 1.38 -10.61
C GLY A 16 -5.18 1.67 -9.24
N PHE A 17 -5.61 0.95 -8.21
CA PHE A 17 -5.16 1.22 -6.84
C PHE A 17 -3.66 1.02 -6.65
N ARG A 18 -3.08 -0.05 -7.21
CA ARG A 18 -1.65 -0.32 -7.06
C ARG A 18 -0.80 0.77 -7.72
N TRP A 19 -1.21 1.27 -8.88
CA TRP A 19 -0.53 2.36 -9.56
C TRP A 19 -0.64 3.67 -8.79
N PHE A 20 -1.81 3.95 -8.23
CA PHE A 20 -2.02 5.09 -7.36
C PHE A 20 -1.06 5.01 -6.15
N THR A 21 -1.00 3.86 -5.50
CA THR A 21 -0.14 3.63 -4.35
C THR A 21 1.33 3.87 -4.70
N ARG A 22 1.77 3.31 -5.82
CA ARG A 22 3.15 3.48 -6.28
C ARG A 22 3.48 4.96 -6.51
N THR A 23 2.60 5.68 -7.17
CA THR A 23 2.80 7.11 -7.44
C THR A 23 2.95 7.89 -6.14
N GLN A 24 2.08 7.65 -5.17
CA GLN A 24 2.13 8.35 -3.90
C GLN A 24 3.40 8.00 -3.12
N ALA A 25 3.78 6.72 -3.10
CA ALA A 25 4.97 6.27 -2.39
C ALA A 25 6.23 6.91 -2.99
N ILE A 26 6.34 6.93 -4.31
CA ILE A 26 7.49 7.54 -5.00
C ILE A 26 7.56 9.03 -4.69
N ASN A 27 6.42 9.72 -4.70
CA ASN A 27 6.38 11.15 -4.40
C ASN A 27 6.86 11.46 -2.99
N LEU A 28 6.65 10.54 -2.05
CA LEU A 28 7.09 10.69 -0.66
C LEU A 28 8.47 10.10 -0.41
N GLY A 29 9.10 9.52 -1.42
CA GLY A 29 10.42 8.89 -1.27
C GLY A 29 10.40 7.61 -0.44
N LEU A 30 9.27 6.91 -0.40
CA LEU A 30 9.13 5.69 0.39
C LEU A 30 9.51 4.45 -0.43
N SER A 31 10.14 3.49 0.24
CA SER A 31 10.41 2.17 -0.35
C SER A 31 9.29 1.22 0.05
N GLY A 32 9.00 0.26 -0.81
CA GLY A 32 7.99 -0.73 -0.47
C GLY A 32 7.48 -1.53 -1.65
N THR A 33 6.37 -2.22 -1.40
CA THR A 33 5.71 -3.08 -2.39
C THR A 33 4.20 -2.99 -2.24
N THR A 34 3.50 -3.34 -3.32
CA THR A 34 2.05 -3.50 -3.26
C THR A 34 1.64 -4.65 -4.17
N ARG A 35 0.57 -5.35 -3.79
CA ARG A 35 0.02 -6.44 -4.61
C ARG A 35 -1.46 -6.65 -4.29
N ASN A 36 -2.17 -7.21 -5.25
CA ASN A 36 -3.53 -7.70 -5.01
C ASN A 36 -3.46 -9.01 -4.22
N MET A 37 -4.39 -9.19 -3.31
CA MET A 37 -4.54 -10.44 -2.58
C MET A 37 -5.73 -11.21 -3.17
N LEU A 38 -5.71 -12.54 -3.00
CA LEU A 38 -6.78 -13.39 -3.54
C LEU A 38 -8.14 -13.09 -2.92
N ASN A 39 -8.16 -12.57 -1.70
CA ASN A 39 -9.42 -12.23 -1.03
C ASN A 39 -10.04 -10.90 -1.48
N GLY A 40 -9.43 -10.22 -2.45
CA GLY A 40 -9.93 -8.95 -2.97
C GLY A 40 -9.27 -7.72 -2.37
N ASP A 41 -8.44 -7.90 -1.35
CA ASP A 41 -7.74 -6.78 -0.72
C ASP A 41 -6.52 -6.36 -1.53
N VAL A 42 -5.97 -5.18 -1.20
CA VAL A 42 -4.66 -4.75 -1.68
C VAL A 42 -3.72 -4.67 -0.48
N GLU A 43 -2.58 -5.32 -0.60
CA GLU A 43 -1.53 -5.25 0.42
C GLU A 43 -0.53 -4.18 0.04
N VAL A 44 -0.12 -3.37 1.01
CA VAL A 44 0.92 -2.34 0.82
C VAL A 44 1.90 -2.45 1.97
N VAL A 45 3.19 -2.65 1.65
CA VAL A 45 4.24 -2.67 2.66
C VAL A 45 5.16 -1.48 2.39
N LEU A 46 5.39 -0.67 3.41
CA LEU A 46 6.13 0.58 3.26
C LEU A 46 7.14 0.76 4.40
N GLU A 47 8.30 1.28 4.02
CA GLU A 47 9.32 1.69 4.97
C GLU A 47 9.49 3.21 4.88
N GLY A 48 9.48 3.87 6.02
CA GLY A 48 9.65 5.32 6.08
C GLY A 48 9.45 5.83 7.50
N SER A 49 9.50 7.14 7.66
CA SER A 49 9.25 7.78 8.95
C SER A 49 7.79 7.59 9.36
N ASP A 50 7.53 7.67 10.66
CA ASP A 50 6.15 7.59 11.15
C ASP A 50 5.26 8.66 10.52
N LYS A 51 5.81 9.84 10.31
CA LYS A 51 5.09 10.94 9.67
C LYS A 51 4.68 10.60 8.23
N ASP A 52 5.62 10.05 7.44
CA ASP A 52 5.35 9.68 6.06
C ASP A 52 4.40 8.49 5.97
N LEU A 53 4.55 7.53 6.88
CA LEU A 53 3.64 6.38 6.92
C LEU A 53 2.20 6.80 7.26
N ALA A 54 2.04 7.75 8.18
CA ALA A 54 0.73 8.30 8.50
C ALA A 54 0.12 9.03 7.29
N LYS A 55 0.93 9.77 6.57
CA LYS A 55 0.50 10.48 5.37
C LYS A 55 0.06 9.48 4.29
N MET A 56 0.85 8.40 4.09
CA MET A 56 0.47 7.36 3.15
C MET A 56 -0.85 6.68 3.53
N LYS A 57 -1.06 6.42 4.81
CA LYS A 57 -2.33 5.83 5.25
C LYS A 57 -3.51 6.71 4.86
N SER A 58 -3.37 8.02 5.03
CA SER A 58 -4.38 8.99 4.64
C SER A 58 -4.66 8.95 3.14
N LEU A 59 -3.61 8.89 2.33
CA LEU A 59 -3.71 8.82 0.88
C LEU A 59 -4.35 7.51 0.42
N LEU A 60 -3.99 6.39 1.06
CA LEU A 60 -4.58 5.09 0.77
C LEU A 60 -6.07 5.07 1.10
N ARG A 61 -6.46 5.71 2.20
CA ARG A 61 -7.87 5.80 2.58
C ARG A 61 -8.69 6.55 1.53
N GLN A 62 -8.10 7.55 0.90
CA GLN A 62 -8.72 8.29 -0.18
C GLN A 62 -8.81 7.45 -1.46
N GLY A 63 -7.70 6.83 -1.85
CA GLY A 63 -7.61 6.01 -3.05
C GLY A 63 -7.83 6.75 -4.35
N PRO A 64 -7.73 6.05 -5.49
CA PRO A 64 -8.04 6.66 -6.79
C PRO A 64 -9.55 6.86 -6.95
N PRO A 65 -9.98 7.67 -7.94
CA PRO A 65 -11.39 8.08 -8.06
C PRO A 65 -12.40 6.94 -8.16
N SER A 66 -12.02 5.82 -8.78
CA SER A 66 -12.93 4.69 -8.96
C SER A 66 -12.95 3.71 -7.80
N SER A 67 -12.15 3.98 -6.76
CA SER A 67 -12.04 3.08 -5.62
C SER A 67 -13.05 3.45 -4.53
N ARG A 68 -13.27 2.47 -3.64
CA ARG A 68 -13.97 2.69 -2.39
C ARG A 68 -13.20 1.93 -1.32
N VAL A 69 -12.66 2.66 -0.35
CA VAL A 69 -11.92 2.05 0.75
C VAL A 69 -12.85 1.95 1.95
N ASP A 70 -13.15 0.71 2.34
CA ASP A 70 -14.05 0.45 3.46
C ASP A 70 -13.29 0.39 4.79
N GLU A 71 -12.08 -0.17 4.74
CA GLU A 71 -11.28 -0.40 5.95
C GLU A 71 -9.82 -0.51 5.59
N ILE A 72 -8.93 -0.06 6.48
CA ILE A 72 -7.50 -0.28 6.37
C ILE A 72 -7.00 -0.85 7.69
N ASP A 73 -6.48 -2.07 7.63
CA ASP A 73 -5.78 -2.66 8.76
C ASP A 73 -4.29 -2.33 8.61
N SER A 74 -3.63 -2.03 9.71
CA SER A 74 -2.19 -1.76 9.67
C SER A 74 -1.49 -2.44 10.82
N LYS A 75 -0.27 -2.92 10.55
CA LYS A 75 0.58 -3.48 11.58
C LYS A 75 2.03 -3.24 11.25
N GLU A 76 2.84 -3.19 12.29
CA GLU A 76 4.28 -3.12 12.14
C GLU A 76 4.80 -4.48 11.70
N VAL A 77 5.73 -4.51 10.75
CA VAL A 77 6.34 -5.75 10.27
C VAL A 77 7.85 -5.56 10.18
N LYS A 78 8.55 -6.68 10.11
CA LYS A 78 9.99 -6.68 9.86
C LYS A 78 10.22 -7.37 8.54
N GLU A 79 10.49 -6.57 7.52
CA GLU A 79 10.78 -7.07 6.18
C GLU A 79 11.94 -6.28 5.60
N ASP A 80 12.81 -6.97 4.86
CA ASP A 80 13.86 -6.32 4.09
C ASP A 80 13.26 -5.86 2.78
N LEU A 81 13.08 -4.56 2.65
CA LEU A 81 12.62 -3.95 1.42
C LEU A 81 13.83 -3.42 0.66
N GLY A 82 13.89 -3.70 -0.63
CA GLY A 82 14.89 -3.07 -1.48
C GLY A 82 14.62 -1.58 -1.62
N LEU A 83 15.45 -0.88 -2.37
CA LEU A 83 15.21 0.51 -2.69
C LEU A 83 14.11 0.60 -3.74
N GLY A 84 13.29 1.65 -3.64
CA GLY A 84 12.25 1.91 -4.60
C GLY A 84 10.94 1.22 -4.26
N PHE A 85 9.98 1.34 -5.17
CA PHE A 85 8.64 0.80 -4.95
C PHE A 85 8.25 -0.12 -6.10
N GLU A 86 7.82 -1.34 -5.78
CA GLU A 86 7.46 -2.35 -6.77
C GLU A 86 6.01 -2.78 -6.66
N ILE A 87 5.39 -2.97 -7.82
CA ILE A 87 4.08 -3.63 -7.91
C ILE A 87 4.36 -5.12 -8.14
N LEU A 88 3.92 -5.95 -7.19
CA LEU A 88 4.14 -7.38 -7.23
C LEU A 88 2.96 -8.10 -7.90
N PRO A 89 3.18 -9.34 -8.40
CA PRO A 89 2.05 -10.15 -8.88
C PRO A 89 1.04 -10.41 -7.78
N THR A 90 -0.19 -10.73 -8.18
CA THR A 90 -1.24 -11.13 -7.25
C THR A 90 -0.75 -12.31 -6.40
N SER A 91 -1.02 -12.25 -5.10
CA SER A 91 -0.65 -13.32 -4.18
C SER A 91 -1.32 -14.63 -4.58
N SER A 92 -0.57 -15.73 -4.48
CA SER A 92 -1.11 -17.06 -4.73
C SER A 92 -1.70 -17.70 -3.48
N GLU A 93 -1.69 -16.97 -2.37
CA GLU A 93 -2.20 -17.49 -1.08
C GLU A 93 -3.54 -16.89 -0.71
#